data_f1b2224fff064e1b72681735cee7765d
#
_entry.id   f1b2224fff064e1b72681735cee7765d
#
_cell.length_a   1.000
_cell.length_b   1.000
_cell.length_c   1.000
_cell.angle_alpha   90.00
_cell.angle_beta   90.00
_cell.angle_gamma   90.00
#
_symmetry.space_group_name_H-M   'P 1'
#
loop_
_entity.id
_entity.type
_entity.pdbx_description
1 polymer ?
#
loop_
_entity_poly.entity_id
_entity_poly.type
_entity_poly.pdbx_seq_one_letter_code
_entity_poly.pdbx_strand_id
1 'polypeptide(L)'
;MADRDEQTKAQFRNPNGDEGRKVLESMNDHHVPLWEFCLSKLPRSMDGAVLDVGCGGGGFLRRLSDRYPFAMLFGVDISRDALEMTASVNSETYESGGLELHEASVESLPFQEGSFDMVTAMETYFFWPDFGKGVAEISRVLSPGGVLAIGSEIRYGDGDDDRVDSMCEEYGMRILGDDGILAVLDSNGIDAEAIPGEHGVLYRGVKRF
;
A
#
# COMPACT_ATOMS: atom_id res chain seq x y z
N MET A 1 8.13 -0.84 -25.60
CA MET A 1 7.03 -0.22 -24.86
C MET A 1 6.73 1.12 -25.54
N ALA A 2 5.45 1.49 -25.74
CA ALA A 2 5.13 2.82 -26.21
C ALA A 2 5.56 3.84 -25.16
N ASP A 3 6.28 4.87 -25.60
CA ASP A 3 6.69 5.98 -24.73
C ASP A 3 5.41 6.67 -24.22
N ARG A 4 5.11 6.50 -22.92
CA ARG A 4 4.00 7.21 -22.27
C ARG A 4 4.45 8.62 -22.04
N ASP A 5 3.58 9.60 -22.32
CA ASP A 5 3.89 11.00 -22.06
C ASP A 5 4.05 11.25 -20.53
N GLU A 6 4.75 12.31 -20.17
CA GLU A 6 5.03 12.68 -18.77
C GLU A 6 3.74 12.85 -17.95
N GLN A 7 2.65 13.25 -18.58
CA GLN A 7 1.37 13.45 -17.92
C GLN A 7 0.74 12.11 -17.53
N THR A 8 0.81 11.10 -18.39
CA THR A 8 0.34 9.74 -18.10
C THR A 8 1.19 9.09 -17.00
N LYS A 9 2.53 9.30 -17.02
CA LYS A 9 3.43 8.77 -15.97
C LYS A 9 3.10 9.35 -14.60
N ALA A 10 2.79 10.64 -14.51
CA ALA A 10 2.41 11.30 -13.26
C ALA A 10 1.13 10.71 -12.62
N GLN A 11 0.22 10.13 -13.44
CA GLN A 11 -1.02 9.52 -12.96
C GLN A 11 -0.80 8.26 -12.11
N PHE A 12 0.33 7.59 -12.25
CA PHE A 12 0.65 6.42 -11.40
C PHE A 12 0.96 6.83 -9.96
N ARG A 13 1.52 8.04 -9.78
CA ARG A 13 1.88 8.54 -8.44
C ARG A 13 0.75 9.34 -7.78
N ASN A 14 0.04 10.14 -8.56
CA ASN A 14 -1.03 11.02 -8.07
C ASN A 14 -2.13 11.11 -9.13
N PRO A 15 -2.98 10.08 -9.22
CA PRO A 15 -4.04 9.99 -10.22
C PRO A 15 -5.05 11.12 -10.04
N ASN A 16 -5.41 11.79 -11.16
CA ASN A 16 -6.44 12.83 -11.16
C ASN A 16 -7.16 12.91 -12.50
N GLY A 17 -8.41 13.36 -12.48
CA GLY A 17 -9.29 13.49 -13.64
C GLY A 17 -9.60 12.17 -14.33
N ASP A 18 -10.13 12.22 -15.54
CA ASP A 18 -10.57 11.03 -16.28
C ASP A 18 -9.41 10.07 -16.63
N GLU A 19 -8.20 10.58 -16.85
CA GLU A 19 -7.02 9.74 -17.10
C GLU A 19 -6.57 9.03 -15.84
N GLY A 20 -6.54 9.73 -14.71
CA GLY A 20 -6.23 9.12 -13.40
C GLY A 20 -7.21 8.01 -13.05
N ARG A 21 -8.50 8.20 -13.31
CA ARG A 21 -9.53 7.16 -13.09
C ARG A 21 -9.27 5.90 -13.92
N LYS A 22 -8.91 6.02 -15.19
CA LYS A 22 -8.55 4.87 -16.05
C LYS A 22 -7.31 4.15 -15.55
N VAL A 23 -6.31 4.88 -15.06
CA VAL A 23 -5.12 4.28 -14.44
C VAL A 23 -5.51 3.49 -13.20
N LEU A 24 -6.32 4.06 -12.30
CA LEU A 24 -6.81 3.39 -11.09
C LEU A 24 -7.64 2.13 -11.40
N GLU A 25 -8.52 2.18 -12.40
CA GLU A 25 -9.28 1.01 -12.88
C GLU A 25 -8.33 -0.10 -13.36
N SER A 26 -7.35 0.26 -14.20
CA SER A 26 -6.35 -0.68 -14.71
C SER A 26 -5.51 -1.29 -13.58
N MET A 27 -5.13 -0.50 -12.56
CA MET A 27 -4.40 -0.97 -11.38
C MET A 27 -5.23 -1.95 -10.56
N ASN A 28 -6.52 -1.66 -10.36
CA ASN A 28 -7.43 -2.54 -9.63
C ASN A 28 -7.56 -3.94 -10.27
N ASP A 29 -7.42 -4.02 -11.59
CA ASP A 29 -7.46 -5.30 -12.30
C ASP A 29 -6.08 -5.98 -12.33
N HIS A 30 -5.01 -5.19 -12.52
CA HIS A 30 -3.65 -5.70 -12.74
C HIS A 30 -3.06 -6.35 -11.48
N HIS A 31 -3.20 -5.72 -10.32
CA HIS A 31 -2.53 -6.12 -9.09
C HIS A 31 -3.24 -7.25 -8.31
N VAL A 32 -4.33 -7.81 -8.85
CA VAL A 32 -5.08 -8.89 -8.20
C VAL A 32 -4.20 -10.08 -7.79
N PRO A 33 -3.29 -10.60 -8.63
CA PRO A 33 -2.46 -11.74 -8.26
C PRO A 33 -1.53 -11.46 -7.08
N LEU A 34 -0.91 -10.26 -7.03
CA LEU A 34 -0.10 -9.83 -5.88
C LEU A 34 -0.97 -9.74 -4.62
N TRP A 35 -2.14 -9.12 -4.71
CA TRP A 35 -3.03 -8.93 -3.57
C TRP A 35 -3.50 -10.26 -2.97
N GLU A 36 -3.89 -11.23 -3.80
CA GLU A 36 -4.26 -12.57 -3.33
C GLU A 36 -3.09 -13.30 -2.66
N PHE A 37 -1.89 -13.17 -3.24
CA PHE A 37 -0.67 -13.68 -2.61
C PHE A 37 -0.45 -13.04 -1.24
N CYS A 38 -0.46 -11.70 -1.14
CA CYS A 38 -0.29 -10.98 0.11
C CYS A 38 -1.33 -11.38 1.15
N LEU A 39 -2.62 -11.39 0.78
CA LEU A 39 -3.72 -11.79 1.67
C LEU A 39 -3.55 -13.21 2.20
N SER A 40 -2.99 -14.13 1.40
CA SER A 40 -2.73 -15.52 1.83
C SER A 40 -1.73 -15.61 2.99
N LYS A 41 -0.90 -14.58 3.20
CA LYS A 41 0.15 -14.48 4.23
C LYS A 41 -0.26 -13.64 5.43
N LEU A 42 -1.40 -12.95 5.36
CA LEU A 42 -1.94 -12.16 6.47
C LEU A 42 -2.73 -13.02 7.47
N PRO A 43 -3.03 -12.52 8.67
CA PRO A 43 -3.86 -13.20 9.65
C PRO A 43 -5.17 -13.72 9.06
N ARG A 44 -5.66 -14.87 9.55
CA ARG A 44 -6.90 -15.46 9.05
C ARG A 44 -8.14 -14.70 9.45
N SER A 45 -8.08 -13.97 10.55
CA SER A 45 -9.17 -13.12 11.07
C SER A 45 -8.58 -11.85 11.68
N MET A 46 -9.34 -10.78 11.60
CA MET A 46 -9.07 -9.47 12.18
C MET A 46 -10.42 -8.84 12.52
N ASP A 47 -10.55 -8.29 13.71
CA ASP A 47 -11.75 -7.58 14.19
C ASP A 47 -11.41 -6.17 14.73
N GLY A 48 -10.14 -5.79 14.62
CA GLY A 48 -9.63 -4.48 15.01
C GLY A 48 -9.63 -3.46 13.87
N ALA A 49 -8.80 -2.43 14.00
CA ALA A 49 -8.66 -1.38 12.99
C ALA A 49 -7.56 -1.71 11.97
N VAL A 50 -7.88 -1.57 10.69
CA VAL A 50 -6.97 -1.84 9.56
C VAL A 50 -6.84 -0.59 8.70
N LEU A 51 -5.61 -0.14 8.46
CA LEU A 51 -5.29 1.00 7.60
C LEU A 51 -4.64 0.51 6.30
N ASP A 52 -5.12 0.99 5.15
CA ASP A 52 -4.45 0.84 3.86
C ASP A 52 -3.87 2.19 3.41
N VAL A 53 -2.53 2.26 3.29
CA VAL A 53 -1.78 3.47 2.94
C VAL A 53 -1.50 3.49 1.44
N GLY A 54 -1.93 4.56 0.76
CA GLY A 54 -1.94 4.64 -0.69
C GLY A 54 -3.00 3.71 -1.27
N CYS A 55 -4.25 3.82 -0.78
CA CYS A 55 -5.33 2.88 -1.11
C CYS A 55 -5.79 2.95 -2.58
N GLY A 56 -5.34 3.96 -3.33
CA GLY A 56 -5.57 4.09 -4.77
C GLY A 56 -7.05 3.98 -5.16
N GLY A 57 -7.37 3.06 -6.08
CA GLY A 57 -8.75 2.80 -6.53
C GLY A 57 -9.59 1.90 -5.61
N GLY A 58 -9.09 1.53 -4.43
CA GLY A 58 -9.83 0.80 -3.40
C GLY A 58 -9.99 -0.70 -3.62
N GLY A 59 -9.35 -1.26 -4.65
CA GLY A 59 -9.47 -2.68 -4.97
C GLY A 59 -8.92 -3.61 -3.89
N PHE A 60 -7.85 -3.20 -3.20
CA PHE A 60 -7.31 -3.98 -2.08
C PHE A 60 -8.17 -3.83 -0.82
N LEU A 61 -8.66 -2.61 -0.51
CA LEU A 61 -9.62 -2.38 0.58
C LEU A 61 -10.89 -3.22 0.42
N ARG A 62 -11.40 -3.41 -0.78
CA ARG A 62 -12.52 -4.30 -1.05
C ARG A 62 -12.22 -5.74 -0.61
N ARG A 63 -11.02 -6.24 -0.90
CA ARG A 63 -10.59 -7.58 -0.48
C ARG A 63 -10.36 -7.69 1.01
N LEU A 64 -9.85 -6.62 1.65
CA LEU A 64 -9.76 -6.55 3.11
C LEU A 64 -11.15 -6.60 3.76
N SER A 65 -12.14 -5.89 3.21
CA SER A 65 -13.53 -5.92 3.67
C SER A 65 -14.14 -7.33 3.59
N ASP A 66 -13.95 -8.00 2.45
CA ASP A 66 -14.44 -9.38 2.25
C ASP A 66 -13.73 -10.38 3.19
N ARG A 67 -12.44 -10.15 3.46
CA ARG A 67 -11.61 -11.03 4.31
C ARG A 67 -11.85 -10.83 5.80
N TYR A 68 -12.10 -9.58 6.21
CA TYR A 68 -12.22 -9.14 7.61
C TYR A 68 -13.53 -8.37 7.84
N PRO A 69 -14.68 -9.05 7.78
CA PRO A 69 -16.01 -8.38 7.79
C PRO A 69 -16.35 -7.69 9.12
N PHE A 70 -15.54 -7.89 10.16
CA PHE A 70 -15.72 -7.25 11.49
C PHE A 70 -14.64 -6.19 11.79
N ALA A 71 -13.68 -5.99 10.89
CA ALA A 71 -12.67 -4.96 11.05
C ALA A 71 -13.23 -3.59 10.66
N MET A 72 -12.78 -2.55 11.36
CA MET A 72 -12.96 -1.16 10.91
C MET A 72 -11.85 -0.82 9.94
N LEU A 73 -12.21 -0.45 8.71
CA LEU A 73 -11.25 -0.16 7.65
C LEU A 73 -11.00 1.34 7.52
N PHE A 74 -9.76 1.68 7.21
CA PHE A 74 -9.33 3.05 6.92
C PHE A 74 -8.50 3.05 5.65
N GLY A 75 -8.72 4.04 4.79
CA GLY A 75 -7.91 4.27 3.59
C GLY A 75 -7.29 5.67 3.60
N VAL A 76 -6.02 5.75 3.25
CA VAL A 76 -5.32 7.02 3.06
C VAL A 76 -4.74 7.08 1.66
N ASP A 77 -4.95 8.20 0.98
CA ASP A 77 -4.31 8.52 -0.29
C ASP A 77 -4.06 10.02 -0.39
N ILE A 78 -3.08 10.44 -1.19
CA ILE A 78 -2.82 11.85 -1.50
C ILE A 78 -3.74 12.39 -2.59
N SER A 79 -4.36 11.49 -3.37
CA SER A 79 -5.27 11.80 -4.46
C SER A 79 -6.72 11.75 -3.99
N ARG A 80 -7.40 12.89 -4.08
CA ARG A 80 -8.83 12.97 -3.81
C ARG A 80 -9.64 12.11 -4.78
N ASP A 81 -9.26 12.07 -6.08
CA ASP A 81 -9.94 11.26 -7.08
C ASP A 81 -9.81 9.77 -6.79
N ALA A 82 -8.66 9.34 -6.24
CA ALA A 82 -8.46 7.98 -5.75
C ALA A 82 -9.41 7.66 -4.60
N LEU A 83 -9.54 8.54 -3.62
CA LEU A 83 -10.47 8.37 -2.49
C LEU A 83 -11.94 8.33 -2.94
N GLU A 84 -12.33 9.17 -3.92
CA GLU A 84 -13.69 9.13 -4.49
C GLU A 84 -13.96 7.78 -5.19
N MET A 85 -12.97 7.24 -5.93
CA MET A 85 -13.09 5.92 -6.53
C MET A 85 -13.14 4.82 -5.46
N THR A 86 -12.28 4.91 -4.43
CA THR A 86 -12.28 3.97 -3.30
C THR A 86 -13.64 3.92 -2.63
N ALA A 87 -14.27 5.06 -2.35
CA ALA A 87 -15.63 5.13 -1.79
C ALA A 87 -16.66 4.47 -2.70
N SER A 88 -16.57 4.68 -4.02
CA SER A 88 -17.47 4.07 -5.00
C SER A 88 -17.30 2.55 -5.09
N VAL A 89 -16.06 2.06 -5.16
CA VAL A 89 -15.74 0.62 -5.24
C VAL A 89 -16.15 -0.12 -3.96
N ASN A 90 -16.12 0.57 -2.81
CA ASN A 90 -16.45 0.03 -1.49
C ASN A 90 -17.75 0.61 -0.92
N SER A 91 -18.72 1.00 -1.78
CA SER A 91 -19.88 1.80 -1.37
C SER A 91 -20.67 1.19 -0.22
N GLU A 92 -20.89 -0.12 -0.21
CA GLU A 92 -21.61 -0.82 0.87
C GLU A 92 -20.93 -0.65 2.22
N THR A 93 -19.60 -0.89 2.28
CA THR A 93 -18.81 -0.76 3.52
C THR A 93 -18.68 0.71 3.93
N TYR A 94 -18.50 1.62 2.95
CA TYR A 94 -18.37 3.05 3.18
C TYR A 94 -19.68 3.66 3.71
N GLU A 95 -20.82 3.38 3.09
CA GLU A 95 -22.13 3.91 3.49
C GLU A 95 -22.60 3.34 4.84
N SER A 96 -22.23 2.09 5.16
CA SER A 96 -22.52 1.50 6.47
C SER A 96 -21.62 2.00 7.61
N GLY A 97 -20.59 2.82 7.31
CA GLY A 97 -19.65 3.33 8.28
C GLY A 97 -18.53 2.34 8.67
N GLY A 98 -18.36 1.27 7.91
CA GLY A 98 -17.28 0.29 8.09
C GLY A 98 -15.95 0.68 7.43
N LEU A 99 -15.94 1.78 6.66
CA LEU A 99 -14.74 2.34 6.00
C LEU A 99 -14.69 3.86 6.18
N GLU A 100 -13.55 4.37 6.64
CA GLU A 100 -13.22 5.80 6.67
C GLU A 100 -12.08 6.11 5.69
N LEU A 101 -12.16 7.26 5.00
CA LEU A 101 -11.18 7.70 4.00
C LEU A 101 -10.61 9.07 4.34
N HIS A 102 -9.28 9.22 4.23
CA HIS A 102 -8.58 10.46 4.57
C HIS A 102 -7.59 10.87 3.47
N GLU A 103 -7.67 12.11 3.03
CA GLU A 103 -6.66 12.71 2.15
C GLU A 103 -5.43 13.11 3.00
N ALA A 104 -4.36 12.32 2.90
CA ALA A 104 -3.13 12.57 3.66
C ALA A 104 -1.91 11.88 3.01
N SER A 105 -0.72 12.37 3.37
CA SER A 105 0.54 11.72 3.05
C SER A 105 0.89 10.67 4.11
N VAL A 106 1.56 9.59 3.68
CA VAL A 106 2.14 8.60 4.60
C VAL A 106 3.13 9.22 5.59
N GLU A 107 3.79 10.34 5.22
CA GLU A 107 4.73 11.05 6.10
C GLU A 107 4.04 11.86 7.22
N SER A 108 2.71 11.95 7.23
CA SER A 108 1.93 12.68 8.22
C SER A 108 0.51 12.11 8.29
N LEU A 109 0.38 10.96 8.94
CA LEU A 109 -0.90 10.26 9.08
C LEU A 109 -1.79 10.93 10.14
N PRO A 110 -3.08 11.23 9.84
CA PRO A 110 -3.96 11.98 10.74
C PRO A 110 -4.56 11.12 11.87
N PHE A 111 -3.78 10.17 12.39
CA PHE A 111 -4.23 9.23 13.41
C PHE A 111 -3.35 9.29 14.67
N GLN A 112 -3.89 8.85 15.79
CA GLN A 112 -3.15 8.75 17.04
C GLN A 112 -2.15 7.59 17.01
N GLU A 113 -1.18 7.63 17.91
CA GLU A 113 -0.26 6.51 18.14
C GLU A 113 -1.03 5.25 18.54
N GLY A 114 -0.64 4.10 17.95
CA GLY A 114 -1.20 2.80 18.30
C GLY A 114 -2.67 2.63 17.91
N SER A 115 -3.15 3.32 16.87
CA SER A 115 -4.55 3.25 16.43
C SER A 115 -4.92 2.01 15.64
N PHE A 116 -3.93 1.30 15.06
CA PHE A 116 -4.19 0.22 14.11
C PHE A 116 -3.55 -1.11 14.52
N ASP A 117 -4.30 -2.18 14.33
CA ASP A 117 -3.83 -3.55 14.53
C ASP A 117 -3.15 -4.11 13.28
N MET A 118 -3.45 -3.52 12.13
CA MET A 118 -2.78 -3.83 10.87
C MET A 118 -2.67 -2.57 10.00
N VAL A 119 -1.52 -2.41 9.35
CA VAL A 119 -1.29 -1.41 8.29
C VAL A 119 -0.82 -2.13 7.04
N THR A 120 -1.44 -1.82 5.90
CA THR A 120 -1.09 -2.35 4.59
C THR A 120 -0.62 -1.22 3.66
N ALA A 121 0.25 -1.54 2.69
CA ALA A 121 0.68 -0.63 1.64
C ALA A 121 1.02 -1.45 0.39
N MET A 122 0.12 -1.47 -0.60
CA MET A 122 0.24 -2.29 -1.80
C MET A 122 0.59 -1.42 -3.00
N GLU A 123 1.73 -1.71 -3.66
CA GLU A 123 2.20 -1.03 -4.88
C GLU A 123 2.34 0.51 -4.72
N THR A 124 2.77 1.00 -3.54
CA THR A 124 2.78 2.43 -3.26
C THR A 124 4.09 2.95 -2.65
N TYR A 125 4.84 2.14 -1.88
CA TYR A 125 5.97 2.60 -1.08
C TYR A 125 7.08 3.29 -1.91
N PHE A 126 7.28 2.87 -3.14
CA PHE A 126 8.30 3.40 -4.04
C PHE A 126 7.98 4.81 -4.59
N PHE A 127 6.77 5.30 -4.36
CA PHE A 127 6.37 6.69 -4.63
C PHE A 127 6.48 7.60 -3.41
N TRP A 128 6.77 7.07 -2.22
CA TRP A 128 6.86 7.91 -1.02
C TRP A 128 8.07 8.85 -1.12
N PRO A 129 7.93 10.13 -0.74
CA PRO A 129 9.04 11.08 -0.81
C PRO A 129 10.24 10.65 0.04
N ASP A 130 9.98 10.10 1.23
CA ASP A 130 10.98 9.54 2.15
C ASP A 130 10.42 8.25 2.76
N PHE A 131 10.99 7.10 2.36
CA PHE A 131 10.56 5.79 2.85
C PHE A 131 10.74 5.66 4.37
N GLY A 132 11.85 6.18 4.92
CA GLY A 132 12.12 6.13 6.35
C GLY A 132 11.10 6.90 7.18
N LYS A 133 10.70 8.09 6.72
CA LYS A 133 9.63 8.87 7.37
C LYS A 133 8.28 8.19 7.28
N GLY A 134 7.93 7.63 6.11
CA GLY A 134 6.71 6.87 5.94
C GLY A 134 6.63 5.68 6.89
N VAL A 135 7.71 4.92 7.00
CA VAL A 135 7.80 3.78 7.94
C VAL A 135 7.73 4.25 9.39
N ALA A 136 8.35 5.38 9.75
CA ALA A 136 8.27 5.93 11.11
C ALA A 136 6.82 6.30 11.49
N GLU A 137 6.07 6.93 10.59
CA GLU A 137 4.65 7.26 10.80
C GLU A 137 3.78 6.00 10.86
N ILE A 138 4.01 5.03 9.98
CA ILE A 138 3.34 3.72 10.06
C ILE A 138 3.62 3.05 11.40
N SER A 139 4.88 3.01 11.82
CA SER A 139 5.24 2.45 13.13
C SER A 139 4.55 3.20 14.27
N ARG A 140 4.45 4.53 14.20
CA ARG A 140 3.76 5.34 15.21
C ARG A 140 2.29 4.94 15.34
N VAL A 141 1.57 4.83 14.23
CA VAL A 141 0.13 4.55 14.25
C VAL A 141 -0.21 3.06 14.48
N LEU A 142 0.75 2.16 14.23
CA LEU A 142 0.57 0.73 14.46
C LEU A 142 0.64 0.42 15.96
N SER A 143 -0.26 -0.42 16.46
CA SER A 143 -0.27 -0.90 17.85
C SER A 143 0.95 -1.79 18.13
N PRO A 144 1.47 -1.85 19.36
CA PRO A 144 2.42 -2.89 19.74
C PRO A 144 1.87 -4.29 19.43
N GLY A 145 2.64 -5.11 18.74
CA GLY A 145 2.18 -6.41 18.22
C GLY A 145 1.33 -6.34 16.94
N GLY A 146 1.04 -5.15 16.45
CA GLY A 146 0.31 -4.94 15.19
C GLY A 146 1.13 -5.36 13.96
N VAL A 147 0.43 -5.69 12.88
CA VAL A 147 1.01 -6.27 11.65
C VAL A 147 1.19 -5.20 10.59
N LEU A 148 2.38 -5.13 9.99
CA LEU A 148 2.66 -4.39 8.77
C LEU A 148 2.73 -5.32 7.57
N ALA A 149 2.18 -4.91 6.43
CA ALA A 149 2.27 -5.61 5.15
C ALA A 149 2.54 -4.62 4.01
N ILE A 150 3.72 -4.69 3.40
CA ILE A 150 4.07 -3.91 2.21
C ILE A 150 4.23 -4.88 1.05
N GLY A 151 3.39 -4.76 0.01
CA GLY A 151 3.43 -5.60 -1.18
C GLY A 151 3.97 -4.87 -2.39
N SER A 152 4.80 -5.54 -3.21
CA SER A 152 5.33 -5.00 -4.46
C SER A 152 5.53 -6.08 -5.52
N GLU A 153 5.09 -5.80 -6.76
CA GLU A 153 5.40 -6.61 -7.94
C GLU A 153 6.83 -6.38 -8.43
N ILE A 154 7.43 -5.24 -8.05
CA ILE A 154 8.72 -4.79 -8.53
C ILE A 154 9.73 -4.91 -7.40
N ARG A 155 10.86 -5.56 -7.69
CA ARG A 155 11.87 -5.89 -6.70
C ARG A 155 13.24 -6.06 -7.38
N TYR A 156 14.32 -5.66 -6.72
CA TYR A 156 15.67 -6.04 -7.11
C TYR A 156 15.97 -7.50 -6.74
N GLY A 157 16.82 -8.15 -7.55
CA GLY A 157 17.31 -9.51 -7.30
C GLY A 157 16.46 -10.63 -7.91
N ASP A 158 15.40 -10.30 -8.64
CA ASP A 158 14.59 -11.30 -9.39
C ASP A 158 15.18 -11.66 -10.77
N GLY A 159 16.39 -11.12 -11.09
CA GLY A 159 17.12 -11.42 -12.32
C GLY A 159 16.84 -10.45 -13.48
N ASP A 160 16.11 -9.38 -13.27
CA ASP A 160 15.83 -8.32 -14.25
C ASP A 160 16.01 -6.92 -13.63
N ASP A 161 17.15 -6.70 -12.99
CA ASP A 161 17.46 -5.44 -12.29
C ASP A 161 17.53 -4.26 -13.26
N ASP A 162 17.97 -4.47 -14.51
CA ASP A 162 17.97 -3.43 -15.56
C ASP A 162 16.55 -2.94 -15.87
N ARG A 163 15.55 -3.81 -15.79
CA ARG A 163 14.14 -3.41 -15.91
C ARG A 163 13.69 -2.56 -14.73
N VAL A 164 14.09 -2.93 -13.52
CA VAL A 164 13.78 -2.16 -12.29
C VAL A 164 14.36 -0.76 -12.40
N ASP A 165 15.64 -0.63 -12.81
CA ASP A 165 16.30 0.66 -13.02
C ASP A 165 15.55 1.51 -14.07
N SER A 166 15.19 0.89 -15.20
CA SER A 166 14.42 1.56 -16.25
C SER A 166 13.07 2.08 -15.74
N MET A 167 12.36 1.30 -14.94
CA MET A 167 11.08 1.72 -14.34
C MET A 167 11.28 2.84 -13.31
N CYS A 168 12.34 2.80 -12.51
CA CYS A 168 12.67 3.86 -11.58
C CYS A 168 12.89 5.19 -12.30
N GLU A 169 13.64 5.19 -13.42
CA GLU A 169 13.85 6.37 -14.26
C GLU A 169 12.56 6.84 -14.94
N GLU A 170 11.80 5.90 -15.50
CA GLU A 170 10.59 6.20 -16.27
C GLU A 170 9.45 6.78 -15.41
N TYR A 171 9.22 6.22 -14.21
CA TYR A 171 8.09 6.59 -13.35
C TYR A 171 8.49 7.39 -12.11
N GLY A 172 9.77 7.72 -11.94
CA GLY A 172 10.27 8.43 -10.76
C GLY A 172 10.13 7.63 -9.47
N MET A 173 10.17 6.30 -9.56
CA MET A 173 10.09 5.40 -8.42
C MET A 173 11.43 5.30 -7.68
N ARG A 174 11.37 4.96 -6.39
CA ARG A 174 12.53 4.72 -5.52
C ARG A 174 12.40 3.34 -4.90
N ILE A 175 12.88 2.33 -5.60
CA ILE A 175 12.86 0.95 -5.14
C ILE A 175 14.14 0.68 -4.35
N LEU A 176 13.99 0.16 -3.14
CA LEU A 176 15.08 -0.32 -2.30
C LEU A 176 15.21 -1.84 -2.46
N GLY A 177 16.42 -2.36 -2.35
CA GLY A 177 16.61 -3.81 -2.21
C GLY A 177 16.06 -4.30 -0.86
N ASP A 178 15.78 -5.60 -0.76
CA ASP A 178 15.19 -6.23 0.43
C ASP A 178 15.91 -5.87 1.72
N ASP A 179 17.24 -5.96 1.73
CA ASP A 179 18.05 -5.62 2.91
C ASP A 179 17.87 -4.16 3.34
N GLY A 180 17.71 -3.24 2.37
CA GLY A 180 17.46 -1.83 2.64
C GLY A 180 16.09 -1.60 3.27
N ILE A 181 15.06 -2.27 2.74
CA ILE A 181 13.68 -2.20 3.28
C ILE A 181 13.67 -2.77 4.71
N LEU A 182 14.22 -3.98 4.89
CA LEU A 182 14.23 -4.65 6.20
C LEU A 182 15.03 -3.86 7.25
N ALA A 183 16.15 -3.24 6.87
CA ALA A 183 16.93 -2.39 7.77
C ALA A 183 16.15 -1.15 8.24
N VAL A 184 15.36 -0.52 7.34
CA VAL A 184 14.50 0.62 7.71
C VAL A 184 13.38 0.16 8.62
N LEU A 185 12.73 -0.98 8.36
CA LEU A 185 11.68 -1.54 9.21
C LEU A 185 12.22 -1.86 10.61
N ASP A 186 13.37 -2.54 10.71
CA ASP A 186 14.00 -2.85 11.99
C ASP A 186 14.36 -1.60 12.80
N SER A 187 14.94 -0.58 12.16
CA SER A 187 15.29 0.69 12.81
C SER A 187 14.09 1.46 13.36
N ASN A 188 12.88 1.16 12.84
CA ASN A 188 11.60 1.71 13.29
C ASN A 188 10.81 0.76 14.21
N GLY A 189 11.46 -0.27 14.74
CA GLY A 189 10.86 -1.15 15.73
C GLY A 189 9.91 -2.21 15.14
N ILE A 190 10.08 -2.56 13.87
CA ILE A 190 9.25 -3.56 13.18
C ILE A 190 10.12 -4.76 12.82
N ASP A 191 9.88 -5.91 13.43
CA ASP A 191 10.52 -7.17 13.06
C ASP A 191 9.86 -7.72 11.81
N ALA A 192 10.58 -7.73 10.69
CA ALA A 192 10.02 -8.04 9.38
C ALA A 192 10.83 -9.08 8.61
N GLU A 193 10.16 -9.73 7.69
CA GLU A 193 10.71 -10.67 6.72
C GLU A 193 10.26 -10.32 5.30
N ALA A 194 11.09 -10.59 4.29
CA ALA A 194 10.71 -10.57 2.89
C ALA A 194 10.22 -11.95 2.47
N ILE A 195 9.00 -12.04 2.00
CA ILE A 195 8.35 -13.28 1.53
C ILE A 195 8.19 -13.16 0.01
N PRO A 196 9.07 -13.78 -0.78
CA PRO A 196 8.93 -13.78 -2.23
C PRO A 196 7.78 -14.69 -2.68
N GLY A 197 7.11 -14.29 -3.76
CA GLY A 197 6.06 -15.04 -4.42
C GLY A 197 6.19 -14.98 -5.94
N GLU A 198 5.33 -15.69 -6.66
CA GLU A 198 5.30 -15.70 -8.13
C GLU A 198 4.96 -14.31 -8.71
N HIS A 199 4.20 -13.50 -7.98
CA HIS A 199 3.68 -12.20 -8.42
C HIS A 199 4.30 -11.01 -7.69
N GLY A 200 5.48 -11.17 -7.08
CA GLY A 200 6.17 -10.11 -6.37
C GLY A 200 6.63 -10.53 -4.97
N VAL A 201 6.77 -9.56 -4.07
CA VAL A 201 7.25 -9.75 -2.71
C VAL A 201 6.27 -9.12 -1.72
N LEU A 202 6.13 -9.77 -0.56
CA LEU A 202 5.49 -9.19 0.62
C LEU A 202 6.55 -8.99 1.72
N TYR A 203 6.74 -7.75 2.15
CA TYR A 203 7.45 -7.45 3.40
C TYR A 203 6.42 -7.45 4.53
N ARG A 204 6.45 -8.50 5.34
CA ARG A 204 5.54 -8.67 6.47
C ARG A 204 6.29 -8.48 7.77
N GLY A 205 5.80 -7.62 8.64
CA GLY A 205 6.42 -7.35 9.91
C GLY A 205 5.44 -7.26 11.07
N VAL A 206 5.98 -7.29 12.28
CA VAL A 206 5.25 -7.10 13.53
C VAL A 206 5.93 -6.01 14.33
N LYS A 207 5.19 -5.01 14.81
CA LYS A 207 5.72 -3.96 15.66
C LYS A 207 6.12 -4.53 17.02
N ARG A 208 7.35 -4.24 17.45
CA ARG A 208 7.85 -4.58 18.80
C ARG A 208 7.06 -3.83 19.89
N PHE A 209 7.07 -4.38 21.11
CA PHE A 209 6.44 -3.78 22.29
C PHE A 209 7.27 -2.63 22.86
#